data_c8c4e4614e83bfe0dd091dbad17bcb41
#
_entry.id   c8c4e4614e83bfe0dd091dbad17bcb41
#
_cell.length_a   1.000
_cell.length_b   1.000
_cell.length_c   1.000
_cell.angle_alpha   90.00
_cell.angle_beta   90.00
_cell.angle_gamma   90.00
#
_symmetry.space_group_name_H-M   'P 1'
#
loop_
_entity.id
_entity.type
_entity.pdbx_description
1 polymer ?
#
loop_
_entity_poly.entity_id
_entity_poly.type
_entity_poly.pdbx_seq_one_letter_code
_entity_poly.pdbx_strand_id
1 'polypeptide(L)'
;ISVGYTRQDILPLKNLNAWMIGVSFPIYFLPQKSKVKQARLTATSAQIQADANIRELRNKTLELEASLRRYNESLRYYTSSALKEADELTKAANLQLQQSETGIAEYIQSITTAREIRRGYIETVYQYNIAALEYELFK
;
A
#
# COMPACT_ATOMS: atom_id res chain seq x y z
N ILE A 1 -38.93 -43.03 1.43
CA ILE A 1 -40.26 -43.53 1.86
C ILE A 1 -40.01 -44.90 2.44
N SER A 2 -40.39 -45.10 3.70
CA SER A 2 -40.34 -46.37 4.42
C SER A 2 -41.76 -46.78 4.83
N VAL A 3 -42.10 -48.04 4.56
CA VAL A 3 -43.36 -48.60 5.00
C VAL A 3 -43.03 -49.82 5.88
N GLY A 4 -43.48 -49.76 7.10
CA GLY A 4 -43.28 -50.85 8.05
C GLY A 4 -44.63 -51.42 8.50
N TYR A 5 -44.70 -52.73 8.64
CA TYR A 5 -45.81 -53.46 9.23
C TYR A 5 -45.26 -54.23 10.43
N THR A 6 -45.89 -54.04 11.57
CA THR A 6 -45.54 -54.78 12.78
C THR A 6 -46.78 -55.45 13.38
N ARG A 7 -46.63 -56.75 13.66
CA ARG A 7 -47.65 -57.52 14.38
C ARG A 7 -47.08 -57.92 15.74
N GLN A 8 -47.79 -57.58 16.75
CA GLN A 8 -47.40 -57.94 18.14
C GLN A 8 -48.56 -58.60 18.86
N ASP A 9 -48.24 -59.66 19.58
CA ASP A 9 -49.13 -60.35 20.46
C ASP A 9 -48.75 -59.98 21.90
N ILE A 10 -49.56 -59.14 22.57
CA ILE A 10 -49.37 -58.75 23.95
C ILE A 10 -50.53 -59.32 24.77
N LEU A 11 -50.24 -60.23 25.69
CA LEU A 11 -51.28 -60.77 26.64
C LEU A 11 -51.87 -59.63 27.48
N PRO A 12 -53.23 -59.52 27.55
CA PRO A 12 -54.29 -60.41 27.11
C PRO A 12 -54.87 -60.10 25.70
N LEU A 13 -54.36 -59.14 24.95
CA LEU A 13 -54.83 -58.70 23.59
C LEU A 13 -54.01 -59.40 22.52
N LYS A 14 -54.61 -60.26 21.74
CA LYS A 14 -53.99 -60.91 20.59
C LYS A 14 -54.28 -60.13 19.28
N ASN A 15 -53.31 -60.10 18.38
CA ASN A 15 -53.40 -59.49 17.07
C ASN A 15 -53.44 -57.94 17.01
N LEU A 16 -52.53 -57.27 17.66
CA LEU A 16 -52.31 -55.87 17.42
C LEU A 16 -51.47 -55.68 16.13
N ASN A 17 -52.09 -55.09 15.13
CA ASN A 17 -51.46 -54.77 13.86
C ASN A 17 -51.19 -53.27 13.81
N ALA A 18 -49.95 -52.87 13.56
CA ALA A 18 -49.57 -51.46 13.41
C ALA A 18 -48.91 -51.26 12.03
N TRP A 19 -49.34 -50.23 11.37
CA TRP A 19 -48.72 -49.75 10.12
C TRP A 19 -47.95 -48.50 10.43
N MET A 20 -46.71 -48.40 9.94
CA MET A 20 -45.87 -47.19 10.04
C MET A 20 -45.52 -46.73 8.64
N ILE A 21 -45.86 -45.52 8.32
CA ILE A 21 -45.45 -44.88 7.06
C ILE A 21 -44.51 -43.74 7.46
N GLY A 22 -43.25 -43.87 7.04
CA GLY A 22 -42.24 -42.83 7.23
C GLY A 22 -41.87 -42.17 5.93
N VAL A 23 -41.89 -40.83 5.88
CA VAL A 23 -41.42 -40.05 4.75
C VAL A 23 -40.24 -39.23 5.23
N SER A 24 -39.03 -39.53 4.77
CA SER A 24 -37.85 -38.78 5.05
C SER A 24 -37.46 -37.92 3.85
N PHE A 25 -37.37 -36.62 4.04
CA PHE A 25 -36.87 -35.71 3.04
C PHE A 25 -35.43 -35.34 3.40
N PRO A 26 -34.43 -35.49 2.52
CA PRO A 26 -33.12 -35.00 2.77
C PRO A 26 -33.13 -33.45 2.69
N ILE A 27 -33.03 -32.78 3.83
CA ILE A 27 -33.02 -31.30 3.96
C ILE A 27 -31.68 -30.70 3.50
N TYR A 28 -30.83 -31.50 2.85
CA TYR A 28 -29.44 -31.11 2.47
C TYR A 28 -29.35 -30.16 1.26
N PHE A 29 -30.46 -29.78 0.63
CA PHE A 29 -30.42 -28.87 -0.53
C PHE A 29 -30.22 -27.42 -0.18
N LEU A 30 -30.54 -26.96 1.02
CA LEU A 30 -30.39 -25.59 1.48
C LEU A 30 -28.93 -25.17 1.72
N PRO A 31 -28.05 -26.00 2.35
CA PRO A 31 -26.65 -25.62 2.56
C PRO A 31 -25.82 -25.52 1.29
N GLN A 32 -26.15 -26.27 0.24
CA GLN A 32 -25.40 -26.22 -1.02
C GLN A 32 -25.59 -24.91 -1.79
N LYS A 33 -26.80 -24.36 -1.83
CA LYS A 33 -27.07 -23.05 -2.45
C LYS A 33 -26.31 -21.92 -1.74
N SER A 34 -26.23 -21.97 -0.42
CA SER A 34 -25.47 -21.01 0.39
C SER A 34 -23.98 -21.11 0.15
N LYS A 35 -23.42 -22.31 0.02
CA LYS A 35 -22.00 -22.54 -0.31
C LYS A 35 -21.62 -22.00 -1.70
N VAL A 36 -22.47 -22.22 -2.70
CA VAL A 36 -22.28 -21.69 -4.06
C VAL A 36 -22.33 -20.17 -4.05
N LYS A 37 -23.29 -19.56 -3.32
CA LYS A 37 -23.38 -18.12 -3.20
C LYS A 37 -22.16 -17.55 -2.48
N GLN A 38 -21.70 -18.19 -1.40
CA GLN A 38 -20.49 -17.81 -0.69
C GLN A 38 -19.26 -17.87 -1.60
N ALA A 39 -19.07 -18.97 -2.35
CA ALA A 39 -17.95 -19.12 -3.28
C ALA A 39 -17.95 -18.03 -4.37
N ARG A 40 -19.13 -17.68 -4.92
CA ARG A 40 -19.25 -16.57 -5.88
C ARG A 40 -18.89 -15.22 -5.26
N LEU A 41 -19.37 -14.93 -4.05
CA LEU A 41 -19.03 -13.68 -3.34
C LEU A 41 -17.55 -13.61 -3.04
N THR A 42 -16.93 -14.71 -2.62
CA THR A 42 -15.48 -14.78 -2.40
C THR A 42 -14.70 -14.53 -3.68
N ALA A 43 -15.11 -15.15 -4.82
CA ALA A 43 -14.48 -14.92 -6.12
C ALA A 43 -14.62 -13.45 -6.57
N THR A 44 -15.82 -12.87 -6.42
CA THR A 44 -16.04 -11.45 -6.74
C THR A 44 -15.21 -10.53 -5.85
N SER A 45 -15.14 -10.81 -4.55
CA SER A 45 -14.31 -10.05 -3.62
C SER A 45 -12.82 -10.13 -3.98
N ALA A 46 -12.33 -11.33 -4.34
CA ALA A 46 -10.95 -11.51 -4.79
C ALA A 46 -10.65 -10.72 -6.07
N GLN A 47 -11.59 -10.68 -7.01
CA GLN A 47 -11.45 -9.90 -8.24
C GLN A 47 -11.41 -8.39 -7.97
N ILE A 48 -12.32 -7.89 -7.12
CA ILE A 48 -12.33 -6.47 -6.70
C ILE A 48 -11.01 -6.11 -6.01
N GLN A 49 -10.50 -7.00 -5.15
CA GLN A 49 -9.21 -6.79 -4.47
C GLN A 49 -8.05 -6.77 -5.47
N ALA A 50 -8.02 -7.66 -6.46
CA ALA A 50 -7.01 -7.66 -7.51
C ALA A 50 -7.05 -6.35 -8.32
N ASP A 51 -8.24 -5.90 -8.73
CA ASP A 51 -8.40 -4.64 -9.44
C ASP A 51 -7.99 -3.41 -8.59
N ALA A 52 -8.26 -3.45 -7.28
CA ALA A 52 -7.81 -2.41 -6.35
C ALA A 52 -6.29 -2.37 -6.26
N ASN A 53 -5.63 -3.52 -6.12
CA ASN A 53 -4.17 -3.63 -6.07
C ASN A 53 -3.52 -3.12 -7.37
N ILE A 54 -4.09 -3.45 -8.53
CA ILE A 54 -3.59 -2.95 -9.83
C ILE A 54 -3.67 -1.42 -9.89
N ARG A 55 -4.79 -0.84 -9.42
CA ARG A 55 -4.93 0.63 -9.38
C ARG A 55 -3.95 1.27 -8.41
N GLU A 56 -3.73 0.66 -7.26
CA GLU A 56 -2.76 1.12 -6.26
C GLU A 56 -1.34 1.12 -6.83
N LEU A 57 -0.92 0.03 -7.46
CA LEU A 57 0.38 -0.06 -8.12
C LEU A 57 0.54 1.02 -9.21
N ARG A 58 -0.47 1.20 -10.06
CA ARG A 58 -0.45 2.24 -11.08
C ARG A 58 -0.34 3.64 -10.48
N ASN A 59 -1.10 3.94 -9.44
CA ASN A 59 -1.04 5.22 -8.76
C ASN A 59 0.34 5.46 -8.14
N LYS A 60 0.91 4.42 -7.52
CA LYS A 60 2.28 4.49 -6.96
C LYS A 60 3.33 4.77 -8.03
N THR A 61 3.23 4.12 -9.19
CA THR A 61 4.13 4.39 -10.33
C THR A 61 4.02 5.84 -10.79
N LEU A 62 2.81 6.37 -10.95
CA LEU A 62 2.60 7.78 -11.34
C LEU A 62 3.15 8.77 -10.30
N GLU A 63 2.98 8.47 -9.01
CA GLU A 63 3.53 9.26 -7.90
C GLU A 63 5.06 9.29 -7.95
N LEU A 64 5.69 8.13 -8.17
CA LEU A 64 7.14 8.02 -8.30
C LEU A 64 7.67 8.77 -9.52
N GLU A 65 7.01 8.67 -10.67
CA GLU A 65 7.36 9.46 -11.86
C GLU A 65 7.30 10.97 -11.60
N ALA A 66 6.23 11.44 -10.96
CA ALA A 66 6.10 12.85 -10.59
C ALA A 66 7.20 13.29 -9.61
N SER A 67 7.54 12.44 -8.65
CA SER A 67 8.62 12.68 -7.69
C SER A 67 9.98 12.74 -8.36
N LEU A 68 10.28 11.82 -9.28
CA LEU A 68 11.52 11.83 -10.07
C LEU A 68 11.67 13.09 -10.89
N ARG A 69 10.60 13.55 -11.55
CA ARG A 69 10.61 14.82 -12.32
C ARG A 69 10.94 16.00 -11.39
N ARG A 70 10.25 16.10 -10.25
CA ARG A 70 10.47 17.17 -9.26
C ARG A 70 11.90 17.17 -8.74
N TYR A 71 12.44 16.00 -8.35
CA TYR A 71 13.83 15.93 -7.88
C TYR A 71 14.83 16.25 -8.98
N ASN A 72 14.58 15.83 -10.21
CA ASN A 72 15.44 16.15 -11.35
C ASN A 72 15.48 17.68 -11.62
N GLU A 73 14.33 18.35 -11.56
CA GLU A 73 14.26 19.81 -11.66
C GLU A 73 15.04 20.51 -10.53
N SER A 74 14.87 20.03 -9.30
CA SER A 74 15.61 20.52 -8.14
C SER A 74 17.13 20.32 -8.30
N LEU A 75 17.56 19.14 -8.75
CA LEU A 75 18.98 18.85 -9.02
C LEU A 75 19.55 19.76 -10.10
N ARG A 76 18.78 20.02 -11.15
CA ARG A 76 19.20 20.98 -12.19
C ARG A 76 19.38 22.39 -11.63
N TYR A 77 18.47 22.85 -10.77
CA TYR A 77 18.61 24.13 -10.07
C TYR A 77 19.87 24.17 -9.21
N TYR A 78 20.10 23.15 -8.37
CA TYR A 78 21.29 23.08 -7.54
C TYR A 78 22.57 23.10 -8.36
N THR A 79 22.65 22.31 -9.42
CA THR A 79 23.87 22.20 -10.24
C THR A 79 24.12 23.41 -11.13
N SER A 80 23.06 24.10 -11.59
CA SER A 80 23.20 25.25 -12.47
C SER A 80 23.46 26.57 -11.73
N SER A 81 22.95 26.72 -10.52
CA SER A 81 22.93 28.01 -9.81
C SER A 81 23.32 27.89 -8.35
N ALA A 82 22.53 27.18 -7.52
CA ALA A 82 22.62 27.25 -6.08
C ALA A 82 23.99 26.84 -5.49
N LEU A 83 24.64 25.81 -6.03
CA LEU A 83 25.98 25.41 -5.55
C LEU A 83 27.04 26.47 -5.85
N LYS A 84 26.93 27.12 -7.00
CA LYS A 84 27.83 28.22 -7.37
C LYS A 84 27.61 29.42 -6.45
N GLU A 85 26.35 29.77 -6.17
CA GLU A 85 25.99 30.83 -5.22
C GLU A 85 26.54 30.53 -3.81
N ALA A 86 26.44 29.28 -3.35
CA ALA A 86 27.00 28.85 -2.06
C ALA A 86 28.53 28.98 -2.02
N ASP A 87 29.22 28.70 -3.12
CA ASP A 87 30.67 28.88 -3.22
C ASP A 87 31.06 30.36 -3.25
N GLU A 88 30.33 31.19 -3.98
CA GLU A 88 30.52 32.63 -4.03
C GLU A 88 30.24 33.28 -2.67
N LEU A 89 29.15 32.89 -1.98
CA LEU A 89 28.82 33.33 -0.65
C LEU A 89 29.93 33.01 0.37
N THR A 90 30.46 31.79 0.28
CA THR A 90 31.56 31.33 1.14
C THR A 90 32.84 32.18 0.91
N LYS A 91 33.19 32.44 -0.37
CA LYS A 91 34.36 33.26 -0.73
C LYS A 91 34.19 34.69 -0.29
N ALA A 92 33.03 35.29 -0.54
CA ALA A 92 32.73 36.67 -0.12
C ALA A 92 32.79 36.84 1.41
N ALA A 93 32.17 35.93 2.17
CA ALA A 93 32.20 35.96 3.63
C ALA A 93 33.63 35.87 4.20
N ASN A 94 34.47 34.99 3.63
CA ASN A 94 35.87 34.86 4.04
C ASN A 94 36.65 36.14 3.75
N LEU A 95 36.46 36.79 2.58
CA LEU A 95 37.14 38.02 2.21
C LEU A 95 36.71 39.18 3.11
N GLN A 96 35.41 39.35 3.35
CA GLN A 96 34.88 40.40 4.20
C GLN A 96 35.36 40.28 5.65
N LEU A 97 35.46 39.06 6.20
CA LEU A 97 36.02 38.82 7.50
C LEU A 97 37.51 39.19 7.57
N GLN A 98 38.30 38.82 6.56
CA GLN A 98 39.72 39.19 6.49
C GLN A 98 39.94 40.70 6.40
N GLN A 99 39.05 41.42 5.71
CA GLN A 99 39.09 42.87 5.58
C GLN A 99 38.49 43.62 6.80
N SER A 100 38.01 42.85 7.80
CA SER A 100 37.30 43.40 8.97
C SER A 100 36.04 44.21 8.58
N GLU A 101 35.46 43.93 7.43
CA GLU A 101 34.24 44.59 6.93
C GLU A 101 32.96 43.96 7.48
N THR A 102 33.05 42.77 8.05
CA THR A 102 31.90 42.05 8.60
C THR A 102 32.22 41.53 10.01
N GLY A 103 31.20 41.43 10.85
CA GLY A 103 31.28 40.81 12.18
C GLY A 103 31.27 39.28 12.11
N ILE A 104 31.76 38.64 13.17
CA ILE A 104 31.78 37.17 13.29
C ILE A 104 30.38 36.57 13.15
N ALA A 105 29.33 37.23 13.64
CA ALA A 105 27.96 36.77 13.57
C ALA A 105 27.46 36.67 12.10
N GLU A 106 27.74 37.71 11.30
CA GLU A 106 27.35 37.76 9.87
C GLU A 106 28.15 36.75 9.04
N TYR A 107 29.44 36.57 9.37
CA TYR A 107 30.27 35.52 8.78
C TYR A 107 29.67 34.13 9.04
N ILE A 108 29.35 33.79 10.31
CA ILE A 108 28.74 32.50 10.67
C ILE A 108 27.42 32.33 9.94
N GLN A 109 26.59 33.35 9.85
CA GLN A 109 25.31 33.29 9.12
C GLN A 109 25.53 32.94 7.63
N SER A 110 26.46 33.63 6.97
CA SER A 110 26.78 33.39 5.56
C SER A 110 27.29 31.96 5.31
N ILE A 111 28.21 31.48 6.16
CA ILE A 111 28.72 30.10 6.08
C ILE A 111 27.64 29.07 6.35
N THR A 112 26.73 29.33 7.29
CA THR A 112 25.61 28.45 7.61
C THR A 112 24.67 28.35 6.41
N THR A 113 24.30 29.48 5.81
CA THR A 113 23.46 29.50 4.59
C THR A 113 24.12 28.72 3.43
N ALA A 114 25.41 28.92 3.18
CA ALA A 114 26.13 28.15 2.16
C ALA A 114 26.13 26.63 2.44
N ARG A 115 26.26 26.23 3.72
CA ARG A 115 26.19 24.82 4.12
C ARG A 115 24.79 24.23 3.96
N GLU A 116 23.75 25.01 4.26
CA GLU A 116 22.36 24.57 4.08
C GLU A 116 22.04 24.30 2.60
N ILE A 117 22.52 25.15 1.70
CA ILE A 117 22.38 24.92 0.25
C ILE A 117 23.05 23.60 -0.15
N ARG A 118 24.29 23.36 0.26
CA ARG A 118 25.00 22.09 -0.06
C ARG A 118 24.32 20.88 0.55
N ARG A 119 23.81 21.00 1.79
CA ARG A 119 23.04 19.94 2.44
C ARG A 119 21.75 19.65 1.69
N GLY A 120 21.03 20.67 1.26
CA GLY A 120 19.82 20.51 0.44
C GLY A 120 20.07 19.77 -0.89
N TYR A 121 21.22 20.06 -1.52
CA TYR A 121 21.64 19.30 -2.70
C TYR A 121 21.85 17.81 -2.40
N ILE A 122 22.61 17.48 -1.36
CA ILE A 122 22.89 16.07 -0.98
C ILE A 122 21.59 15.34 -0.66
N GLU A 123 20.70 15.98 0.11
CA GLU A 123 19.39 15.42 0.43
C GLU A 123 18.56 15.18 -0.84
N THR A 124 18.57 16.10 -1.78
CA THR A 124 17.84 15.95 -3.05
C THR A 124 18.41 14.80 -3.89
N VAL A 125 19.74 14.62 -3.94
CA VAL A 125 20.40 13.47 -4.60
C VAL A 125 19.95 12.15 -3.93
N TYR A 126 19.93 12.12 -2.61
CA TYR A 126 19.51 10.94 -1.85
C TYR A 126 18.06 10.58 -2.17
N GLN A 127 17.15 11.54 -2.09
CA GLN A 127 15.72 11.32 -2.36
C GLN A 127 15.47 10.93 -3.83
N TYR A 128 16.19 11.52 -4.76
CA TYR A 128 16.14 11.11 -6.17
C TYR A 128 16.53 9.64 -6.36
N ASN A 129 17.63 9.22 -5.73
CA ASN A 129 18.11 7.84 -5.83
C ASN A 129 17.13 6.83 -5.21
N ILE A 130 16.53 7.16 -4.06
CA ILE A 130 15.49 6.32 -3.44
C ILE A 130 14.29 6.20 -4.38
N ALA A 131 13.78 7.32 -4.89
CA ALA A 131 12.64 7.29 -5.81
C ALA A 131 12.93 6.52 -7.11
N ALA A 132 14.17 6.60 -7.62
CA ALA A 132 14.61 5.86 -8.81
C ALA A 132 14.65 4.35 -8.55
N LEU A 133 15.19 3.93 -7.42
CA LEU A 133 15.22 2.51 -7.02
C LEU A 133 13.80 1.96 -6.80
N GLU A 134 12.95 2.71 -6.12
CA GLU A 134 11.54 2.32 -5.96
C GLU A 134 10.83 2.20 -7.31
N TYR A 135 11.04 3.16 -8.22
CA TYR A 135 10.43 3.11 -9.55
C TYR A 135 10.85 1.88 -10.35
N GLU A 136 12.11 1.47 -10.27
CA GLU A 136 12.60 0.26 -10.93
C GLU A 136 11.97 -1.02 -10.37
N LEU A 137 11.63 -1.05 -9.07
CA LEU A 137 10.95 -2.19 -8.44
C LEU A 137 9.49 -2.34 -8.88
N PHE A 138 8.85 -1.23 -9.30
CA PHE A 138 7.44 -1.23 -9.72
C PHE A 138 7.26 -1.28 -11.26
N LYS A 139 8.32 -1.31 -12.03
CA LYS A 139 8.30 -1.38 -13.48
C LYS A 139 8.27 -2.84 -13.97
#